data_ea45ea98cab81be30bf495f5e8d7458c
#
_entry.id   ea45ea98cab81be30bf495f5e8d7458c
#
_cell.length_a   1.000
_cell.length_b   1.000
_cell.length_c   1.000
_cell.angle_alpha   90.00
_cell.angle_beta   90.00
_cell.angle_gamma   90.00
#
_symmetry.space_group_name_H-M   'P 1'
#
loop_
_entity.id
_entity.type
_entity.pdbx_description
1 polymer ?
#
loop_
_entity_poly.entity_id
_entity_poly.type
_entity_poly.pdbx_seq_one_letter_code
_entity_poly.pdbx_strand_id
1 'polypeptide(L)'
;MRTRRQVLALAFAGAAAVATVSLSAHAQVLRNIPATAPAAQLTVNSANTGTLSTGSTGLVRILLLGFGSSSADIRFAPGVRILSLDGRLLPPGSVVGQTFKVRYQLDLYQQLLTAWVVSDEDYKAAVAAQAQSPSQ
;
A
#
# COMPACT_ATOMS: atom_id res chain seq x y z
N MET A 1 -26.68 2.86 -79.05
CA MET A 1 -27.86 3.29 -78.25
C MET A 1 -28.11 2.28 -77.15
N ARG A 2 -27.99 2.65 -75.97
CA ARG A 2 -28.48 2.20 -74.68
C ARG A 2 -27.40 2.30 -73.62
N THR A 3 -27.52 3.36 -72.92
CA THR A 3 -26.80 3.69 -71.71
C THR A 3 -27.08 2.65 -70.61
N ARG A 4 -26.04 1.92 -70.21
CA ARG A 4 -26.05 1.11 -69.01
C ARG A 4 -25.56 1.96 -67.86
N ARG A 5 -26.46 2.40 -67.02
CA ARG A 5 -26.17 2.97 -65.74
C ARG A 5 -25.63 1.87 -64.82
N GLN A 6 -24.34 1.90 -64.60
CA GLN A 6 -23.76 1.09 -63.55
C GLN A 6 -23.94 1.84 -62.21
N VAL A 7 -24.77 1.28 -61.39
CA VAL A 7 -24.94 1.71 -60.01
C VAL A 7 -23.81 1.09 -59.24
N LEU A 8 -22.84 1.91 -58.85
CA LEU A 8 -21.74 1.51 -57.96
C LEU A 8 -22.31 1.53 -56.53
N ALA A 9 -22.63 0.35 -56.00
CA ALA A 9 -22.93 0.21 -54.57
C ALA A 9 -21.62 0.22 -53.76
N LEU A 10 -21.32 1.33 -53.14
CA LEU A 10 -20.26 1.38 -52.12
C LEU A 10 -20.77 0.72 -50.86
N ALA A 11 -20.32 -0.50 -50.61
CA ALA A 11 -20.48 -1.16 -49.32
C ALA A 11 -19.44 -0.57 -48.34
N PHE A 12 -19.86 0.31 -47.47
CA PHE A 12 -19.11 0.75 -46.31
C PHE A 12 -19.12 -0.38 -45.27
N ALA A 13 -18.08 -1.22 -45.25
CA ALA A 13 -17.87 -2.13 -44.14
C ALA A 13 -17.18 -1.35 -43.02
N GLY A 14 -17.98 -0.79 -42.12
CA GLY A 14 -17.51 -0.21 -40.88
C GLY A 14 -17.07 -1.32 -39.93
N ALA A 15 -15.76 -1.59 -39.86
CA ALA A 15 -15.21 -2.40 -38.80
C ALA A 15 -15.18 -1.57 -37.49
N ALA A 16 -16.20 -1.74 -36.67
CA ALA A 16 -16.19 -1.25 -35.31
C ALA A 16 -15.21 -2.12 -34.51
N ALA A 17 -13.97 -1.64 -34.35
CA ALA A 17 -13.02 -2.21 -33.41
C ALA A 17 -13.52 -1.88 -32.00
N VAL A 18 -14.25 -2.80 -31.39
CA VAL A 18 -14.56 -2.75 -29.96
C VAL A 18 -13.27 -3.04 -29.23
N ALA A 19 -12.56 -1.99 -28.82
CA ALA A 19 -11.47 -2.09 -27.87
C ALA A 19 -12.07 -2.55 -26.55
N THR A 20 -12.04 -3.86 -26.29
CA THR A 20 -12.32 -4.42 -24.98
C THR A 20 -11.17 -4.00 -24.07
N VAL A 21 -11.34 -2.91 -23.37
CA VAL A 21 -10.49 -2.55 -22.25
C VAL A 21 -10.73 -3.62 -21.18
N SER A 22 -9.84 -4.61 -21.13
CA SER A 22 -9.81 -5.57 -20.05
C SER A 22 -9.45 -4.79 -18.78
N LEU A 23 -10.45 -4.28 -18.10
CA LEU A 23 -10.31 -3.88 -16.70
C LEU A 23 -9.96 -5.17 -15.96
N SER A 24 -8.68 -5.39 -15.75
CA SER A 24 -8.21 -6.36 -14.79
C SER A 24 -8.72 -5.88 -13.43
N ALA A 25 -9.92 -6.29 -13.09
CA ALA A 25 -10.42 -6.19 -11.73
C ALA A 25 -9.51 -7.13 -10.91
N HIS A 26 -8.38 -6.60 -10.48
CA HIS A 26 -7.67 -7.19 -9.37
C HIS A 26 -8.68 -7.19 -8.24
N ALA A 27 -9.16 -8.37 -7.88
CA ALA A 27 -9.89 -8.55 -6.64
C ALA A 27 -8.93 -8.14 -5.52
N GLN A 28 -8.89 -6.85 -5.24
CA GLN A 28 -8.27 -6.35 -4.04
C GLN A 28 -9.09 -6.96 -2.93
N VAL A 29 -8.52 -7.96 -2.28
CA VAL A 29 -9.02 -8.34 -0.97
C VAL A 29 -9.12 -7.02 -0.22
N LEU A 30 -10.33 -6.63 0.14
CA LEU A 30 -10.61 -5.41 0.88
C LEU A 30 -9.80 -5.49 2.17
N ARG A 31 -8.59 -4.96 2.11
CA ARG A 31 -7.75 -4.82 3.29
C ARG A 31 -8.40 -3.72 4.10
N ASN A 32 -9.03 -4.10 5.17
CA ASN A 32 -9.60 -3.14 6.10
C ASN A 32 -8.47 -2.47 6.90
N ILE A 33 -7.72 -1.61 6.22
CA ILE A 33 -6.68 -0.81 6.85
C ILE A 33 -7.36 0.39 7.50
N PRO A 34 -7.27 0.54 8.82
CA PRO A 34 -7.85 1.70 9.50
C PRO A 34 -7.30 3.01 8.92
N ALA A 35 -8.17 3.97 8.69
CA ALA A 35 -7.77 5.28 8.15
C ALA A 35 -6.74 5.98 9.06
N THR A 36 -6.80 5.70 10.35
CA THR A 36 -5.90 6.24 11.39
C THR A 36 -4.58 5.49 11.52
N ALA A 37 -4.41 4.33 10.85
CA ALA A 37 -3.17 3.57 10.95
C ALA A 37 -1.99 4.37 10.38
N PRO A 38 -0.95 4.64 11.18
CA PRO A 38 0.21 5.38 10.72
C PRO A 38 1.04 4.60 9.72
N ALA A 39 1.81 5.30 8.90
CA ALA A 39 2.75 4.74 7.94
C ALA A 39 4.18 4.80 8.46
N ALA A 40 4.93 3.73 8.23
CA ALA A 40 6.36 3.65 8.54
C ALA A 40 7.06 2.63 7.63
N GLN A 41 8.37 2.61 7.68
CA GLN A 41 9.15 1.51 7.15
C GLN A 41 9.42 0.52 8.30
N LEU A 42 9.05 -0.72 8.09
CA LEU A 42 9.28 -1.81 9.03
C LEU A 42 10.45 -2.66 8.53
N THR A 43 11.51 -2.74 9.31
CA THR A 43 12.58 -3.71 9.10
C THR A 43 12.41 -4.84 10.12
N VAL A 44 12.33 -6.07 9.65
CA VAL A 44 12.17 -7.24 10.51
C VAL A 44 13.56 -7.70 10.94
N ASN A 45 13.87 -7.57 12.24
CA ASN A 45 15.19 -7.93 12.78
C ASN A 45 15.25 -9.39 13.22
N SER A 46 14.12 -9.91 13.72
CA SER A 46 13.99 -11.30 14.15
C SER A 46 12.52 -11.72 14.06
N ALA A 47 12.23 -12.97 14.44
CA ALA A 47 10.85 -13.45 14.52
C ALA A 47 9.97 -12.65 15.52
N ASN A 48 10.57 -11.95 16.47
CA ASN A 48 9.86 -11.27 17.56
C ASN A 48 10.14 -9.76 17.64
N THR A 49 11.04 -9.23 16.83
CA THR A 49 11.45 -7.82 16.88
C THR A 49 11.65 -7.23 15.51
N GLY A 50 11.43 -5.94 15.40
CA GLY A 50 11.68 -5.16 14.21
C GLY A 50 12.04 -3.73 14.57
N THR A 51 12.35 -2.95 13.55
CA THR A 51 12.59 -1.51 13.67
C THR A 51 11.60 -0.77 12.81
N LEU A 52 10.86 0.17 13.39
CA LEU A 52 10.01 1.10 12.67
C LEU A 52 10.78 2.39 12.43
N SER A 53 10.91 2.80 11.18
CA SER A 53 11.45 4.10 10.82
C SER A 53 10.41 4.93 10.09
N THR A 54 10.21 6.16 10.54
CA THR A 54 9.34 7.12 9.88
C THR A 54 10.18 8.00 8.97
N GLY A 55 9.88 7.95 7.66
CA GLY A 55 10.57 8.76 6.65
C GLY A 55 10.21 10.25 6.68
N SER A 56 9.44 10.72 7.66
CA SER A 56 9.04 12.10 7.76
C SER A 56 10.12 12.94 8.43
N THR A 57 10.71 13.84 7.66
CA THR A 57 11.47 14.98 8.14
C THR A 57 10.47 16.01 8.67
N GLY A 58 10.34 16.16 9.99
CA GLY A 58 9.47 17.20 10.55
C GLY A 58 9.11 17.00 12.01
N LEU A 59 8.24 17.86 12.51
CA LEU A 59 7.78 17.92 13.89
C LEU A 59 7.17 16.59 14.40
N VAL A 60 6.59 15.79 13.52
CA VAL A 60 6.02 14.47 13.84
C VAL A 60 7.10 13.51 14.33
N ARG A 61 8.33 13.67 13.85
CA ARG A 61 9.51 12.91 14.25
C ARG A 61 9.89 13.13 15.71
N ILE A 62 9.69 14.34 16.19
CA ILE A 62 10.02 14.73 17.57
C ILE A 62 8.92 14.26 18.53
N LEU A 63 7.66 14.26 18.10
CA LEU A 63 6.52 13.97 18.96
C LEU A 63 6.28 12.47 19.19
N LEU A 64 6.51 11.64 18.17
CA LEU A 64 6.18 10.21 18.25
C LEU A 64 7.32 9.32 18.74
N LEU A 65 8.57 9.74 18.58
CA LEU A 65 9.72 8.88 18.85
C LEU A 65 10.66 9.43 19.94
N GLY A 66 10.31 10.56 20.55
CA GLY A 66 11.20 11.21 21.52
C GLY A 66 12.56 11.54 20.89
N PHE A 67 13.12 12.68 21.26
CA PHE A 67 14.48 13.14 20.94
C PHE A 67 15.14 12.61 19.65
N GLY A 68 14.57 12.96 18.50
CA GLY A 68 15.32 13.01 17.25
C GLY A 68 15.68 11.69 16.57
N SER A 69 15.29 10.53 17.06
CA SER A 69 15.50 9.29 16.31
C SER A 69 14.38 9.08 15.29
N SER A 70 14.78 8.83 14.05
CA SER A 70 13.86 8.47 12.97
C SER A 70 13.45 7.00 13.00
N SER A 71 13.96 6.24 13.92
CA SER A 71 13.75 4.80 14.05
C SER A 71 13.57 4.41 15.51
N ALA A 72 12.67 3.47 15.74
CA ALA A 72 12.42 2.88 17.05
C ALA A 72 12.36 1.37 16.93
N ASP A 73 13.03 0.68 17.84
CA ASP A 73 12.91 -0.76 17.96
C ASP A 73 11.55 -1.13 18.54
N ILE A 74 10.90 -2.10 17.91
CA ILE A 74 9.58 -2.54 18.29
C ILE A 74 9.56 -4.04 18.51
N ARG A 75 8.84 -4.47 19.54
CA ARG A 75 8.52 -5.87 19.76
C ARG A 75 7.25 -6.25 19.01
N PHE A 76 7.19 -7.47 18.57
CA PHE A 76 6.00 -8.03 17.97
C PHE A 76 5.09 -8.62 19.04
N ALA A 77 3.82 -8.29 18.98
CA ALA A 77 2.82 -8.88 19.85
C ALA A 77 2.65 -10.37 19.57
N PRO A 78 2.25 -11.16 20.55
CA PRO A 78 1.82 -12.54 20.29
C PRO A 78 0.70 -12.54 19.25
N GLY A 79 0.88 -13.33 18.18
CA GLY A 79 -0.08 -13.35 17.08
C GLY A 79 0.03 -12.17 16.10
N VAL A 80 1.17 -11.49 16.05
CA VAL A 80 1.44 -10.43 15.06
C VAL A 80 1.11 -10.87 13.65
N ARG A 81 0.52 -9.97 12.87
CA ARG A 81 0.17 -10.20 11.47
C ARG A 81 0.91 -9.22 10.58
N ILE A 82 1.78 -9.72 9.73
CA ILE A 82 2.36 -8.93 8.63
C ILE A 82 1.66 -9.39 7.36
N LEU A 83 0.94 -8.51 6.71
CA LEU A 83 0.16 -8.79 5.51
C LEU A 83 0.85 -8.20 4.29
N SER A 84 1.12 -9.02 3.28
CA SER A 84 1.69 -8.59 2.01
C SER A 84 0.74 -7.67 1.24
N LEU A 85 1.22 -7.11 0.12
CA LEU A 85 0.41 -6.33 -0.80
C LEU A 85 -0.84 -7.08 -1.27
N ASP A 86 -0.73 -8.40 -1.45
CA ASP A 86 -1.83 -9.28 -1.88
C ASP A 86 -2.72 -9.75 -0.71
N GLY A 87 -2.46 -9.29 0.51
CA GLY A 87 -3.20 -9.70 1.70
C GLY A 87 -2.78 -11.05 2.28
N ARG A 88 -1.68 -11.62 1.83
CA ARG A 88 -1.14 -12.87 2.38
C ARG A 88 -0.42 -12.62 3.69
N LEU A 89 -0.55 -13.53 4.62
CA LEU A 89 0.19 -13.50 5.87
C LEU A 89 1.66 -13.84 5.61
N LEU A 90 2.55 -12.96 6.08
CA LEU A 90 4.00 -13.16 6.07
C LEU A 90 4.45 -13.48 7.49
N PRO A 91 4.88 -14.72 7.77
CA PRO A 91 5.46 -15.04 9.08
C PRO A 91 6.72 -14.20 9.32
N PRO A 92 6.87 -13.52 10.48
CA PRO A 92 8.03 -12.67 10.72
C PRO A 92 9.37 -13.38 10.54
N GLY A 93 9.47 -14.64 10.96
CA GLY A 93 10.69 -15.45 10.79
C GLY A 93 11.09 -15.73 9.34
N SER A 94 10.16 -15.64 8.39
CA SER A 94 10.45 -15.86 6.96
C SER A 94 10.94 -14.61 6.24
N VAL A 95 10.81 -13.44 6.86
CA VAL A 95 11.12 -12.13 6.25
C VAL A 95 12.16 -11.35 7.06
N VAL A 96 12.93 -12.02 7.87
CA VAL A 96 14.02 -11.42 8.64
C VAL A 96 15.03 -10.75 7.71
N GLY A 97 15.44 -9.54 8.05
CA GLY A 97 16.35 -8.72 7.26
C GLY A 97 15.68 -7.93 6.14
N GLN A 98 14.38 -8.12 5.90
CA GLN A 98 13.65 -7.37 4.89
C GLN A 98 13.03 -6.09 5.45
N THR A 99 12.94 -5.08 4.61
CA THR A 99 12.31 -3.80 4.93
C THR A 99 11.08 -3.58 4.05
N PHE A 100 9.97 -3.23 4.68
CA PHE A 100 8.69 -3.02 4.02
C PHE A 100 8.15 -1.62 4.34
N LYS A 101 7.51 -0.99 3.37
CA LYS A 101 6.65 0.17 3.61
C LYS A 101 5.30 -0.34 4.08
N VAL A 102 4.93 0.04 5.30
CA VAL A 102 3.73 -0.49 5.97
C VAL A 102 2.87 0.63 6.55
N ARG A 103 1.58 0.34 6.67
CA ARG A 103 0.73 0.95 7.68
C ARG A 103 0.63 -0.03 8.83
N TYR A 104 0.57 0.44 10.05
CA TYR A 104 0.67 -0.45 11.20
C TYR A 104 -0.29 -0.08 12.32
N GLN A 105 -0.51 -1.04 13.19
CA GLN A 105 -1.30 -0.89 14.40
C GLN A 105 -0.53 -1.51 15.56
N LEU A 106 -0.48 -0.79 16.67
CA LEU A 106 0.11 -1.25 17.92
C LEU A 106 -0.98 -1.75 18.87
N ASP A 107 -0.60 -2.63 19.78
CA ASP A 107 -1.43 -3.00 20.90
C ASP A 107 -1.29 -1.99 22.07
N LEU A 108 -1.97 -2.27 23.17
CA LEU A 108 -1.92 -1.42 24.36
C LEU A 108 -0.53 -1.37 25.03
N TYR A 109 0.34 -2.32 24.73
CA TYR A 109 1.70 -2.40 25.26
C TYR A 109 2.74 -1.82 24.28
N GLN A 110 2.31 -1.11 23.24
CA GLN A 110 3.15 -0.55 22.20
C GLN A 110 3.91 -1.63 21.41
N GLN A 111 3.35 -2.83 21.30
CA GLN A 111 3.88 -3.90 20.48
C GLN A 111 3.19 -3.90 19.13
N LEU A 112 3.87 -4.35 18.08
CA LEU A 112 3.31 -4.43 16.75
C LEU A 112 2.27 -5.54 16.69
N LEU A 113 1.02 -5.16 16.48
CA LEU A 113 -0.10 -6.10 16.38
C LEU A 113 -0.36 -6.50 14.92
N THR A 114 -0.43 -5.52 14.03
CA THR A 114 -0.66 -5.75 12.60
C THR A 114 0.13 -4.76 11.78
N ALA A 115 0.73 -5.23 10.69
CA ALA A 115 1.38 -4.42 9.67
C ALA A 115 0.84 -4.81 8.30
N TRP A 116 0.40 -3.83 7.53
CA TRP A 116 -0.05 -3.99 6.15
C TRP A 116 1.02 -3.42 5.23
N VAL A 117 1.65 -4.25 4.42
CA VAL A 117 2.55 -3.79 3.37
C VAL A 117 1.75 -3.00 2.35
N VAL A 118 2.17 -1.81 2.03
CA VAL A 118 1.47 -0.90 1.12
C VAL A 118 2.36 -0.52 -0.06
N SER A 119 1.74 -0.03 -1.12
CA SER A 119 2.46 0.50 -2.27
C SER A 119 3.21 1.79 -1.93
N ASP A 120 4.16 2.16 -2.76
CA ASP A 120 4.90 3.42 -2.60
C ASP A 120 3.99 4.64 -2.64
N GLU A 121 2.94 4.59 -3.46
CA GLU A 121 1.96 5.66 -3.60
C GLU A 121 1.10 5.80 -2.33
N ASP A 122 0.58 4.68 -1.84
CA ASP A 122 -0.21 4.65 -0.60
C ASP A 122 0.64 5.08 0.60
N TYR A 123 1.89 4.66 0.64
CA TYR A 123 2.84 5.06 1.68
C TYR A 123 3.06 6.57 1.68
N LYS A 124 3.36 7.15 0.52
CA LYS A 124 3.55 8.60 0.38
C LYS A 124 2.31 9.39 0.75
N ALA A 125 1.14 8.92 0.33
CA ALA A 125 -0.14 9.54 0.67
C ALA A 125 -0.40 9.51 2.18
N ALA A 126 -0.13 8.36 2.83
CA ALA A 126 -0.30 8.22 4.27
C ALA A 126 0.68 9.09 5.07
N VAL A 127 1.94 9.16 4.65
CA VAL A 127 2.94 10.05 5.27
C VAL A 127 2.56 11.52 5.12
N ALA A 128 2.08 11.93 3.94
CA ALA A 128 1.60 13.29 3.71
C ALA A 128 0.40 13.64 4.60
N ALA A 129 -0.54 12.70 4.75
CA ALA A 129 -1.70 12.89 5.63
C ALA A 129 -1.30 13.02 7.11
N GLN A 130 -0.31 12.26 7.55
CA GLN A 130 0.25 12.37 8.91
C GLN A 130 0.91 13.72 9.17
N ALA A 131 1.60 14.27 8.17
CA ALA A 131 2.25 15.58 8.27
C ALA A 131 1.23 16.73 8.35
N GLN A 132 0.01 16.53 7.84
CA GLN A 132 -1.06 17.53 7.83
C GLN A 132 -2.00 17.42 9.03
N SER A 133 -1.95 16.34 9.80
CA SER A 133 -2.76 16.20 11.00
C SER A 133 -2.15 17.04 12.12
N PRO A 134 -2.76 18.20 12.48
CA PRO A 134 -2.31 18.94 13.66
C PRO A 134 -2.52 18.04 14.88
N SER A 135 -1.48 17.88 15.67
CA SER A 135 -1.60 17.25 16.99
C SER A 135 -2.64 18.03 17.81
N GLN A 136 -3.75 17.38 18.06
CA GLN A 136 -4.68 17.81 19.10
C GLN A 136 -4.15 17.44 20.46
#